data_a3651acff187f3c161319f57a4770871
#
_entry.id   a3651acff187f3c161319f57a4770871
#
_cell.length_a   1.000
_cell.length_b   1.000
_cell.length_c   1.000
_cell.angle_alpha   90.00
_cell.angle_beta   90.00
_cell.angle_gamma   90.00
#
_symmetry.space_group_name_H-M   'P 1'
#
loop_
_entity.id
_entity.type
_entity.pdbx_description
1 polymer ?
#
loop_
_entity_poly.entity_id
_entity_poly.type
_entity_poly.pdbx_seq_one_letter_code
_entity_poly.pdbx_strand_id
1 'polypeptide(L)'
;MKNPLERIVLSRHAFEPLDSIDQHIVSELQSDARLKIAELGRRVGLSAPAVADRMRRLEQDGVLSYRTEVNPRALGYSICAIVRVSPGSRDIHVIPRLAREIPEVTECYRITGEDCYFMKLYLRTIDDLEPILDRFAPHGRTTTSIVHSAPVPPRPLPVFDPPGNGG
;
A
#
# COMPACT_ATOMS: atom_id res chain seq x y z
N MET A 1 0.29 13.21 -2.40
CA MET A 1 -0.81 12.22 -2.42
C MET A 1 -0.64 11.33 -1.20
N LYS A 2 -1.63 11.25 -0.30
CA LYS A 2 -1.53 10.43 0.93
C LYS A 2 -1.62 8.95 0.57
N ASN A 3 -0.76 8.14 1.16
CA ASN A 3 -0.77 6.69 1.00
C ASN A 3 -2.13 6.11 1.47
N PRO A 4 -2.77 5.17 0.73
CA PRO A 4 -4.00 4.51 1.19
C PRO A 4 -3.90 3.93 2.60
N LEU A 5 -2.74 3.42 3.00
CA LEU A 5 -2.51 2.88 4.34
C LEU A 5 -2.45 3.95 5.44
N GLU A 6 -2.05 5.19 5.13
CA GLU A 6 -2.19 6.30 6.09
C GLU A 6 -3.65 6.56 6.44
N ARG A 7 -4.57 6.29 5.53
CA ARG A 7 -6.01 6.44 5.75
C ARG A 7 -6.58 5.33 6.63
N ILE A 8 -6.12 4.07 6.48
CA ILE A 8 -6.55 2.95 7.34
C ILE A 8 -6.15 3.20 8.80
N VAL A 9 -4.93 3.71 9.03
CA VAL A 9 -4.37 3.89 10.38
C VAL A 9 -4.84 5.18 11.03
N LEU A 10 -5.16 6.22 10.26
CA LEU A 10 -5.46 7.57 10.78
C LEU A 10 -6.92 7.99 10.66
N SER A 11 -7.73 7.29 9.87
CA SER A 11 -9.13 7.64 9.70
C SER A 11 -9.99 7.05 10.80
N ARG A 12 -10.41 7.91 11.73
CA ARG A 12 -11.54 7.62 12.63
C ARG A 12 -12.91 7.78 11.92
N HIS A 13 -12.90 8.12 10.64
CA HIS A 13 -14.12 8.23 9.86
C HIS A 13 -14.47 6.84 9.35
N ALA A 14 -15.62 6.34 9.75
CA ALA A 14 -16.22 5.18 9.11
C ALA A 14 -16.48 5.56 7.65
N PHE A 15 -15.90 4.82 6.71
CA PHE A 15 -16.34 4.92 5.32
C PHE A 15 -17.79 4.47 5.25
N GLU A 16 -18.63 5.25 4.57
CA GLU A 16 -19.93 4.73 4.20
C GLU A 16 -19.76 3.48 3.34
N PRO A 17 -20.56 2.43 3.58
CA PRO A 17 -20.52 1.24 2.74
C PRO A 17 -20.72 1.63 1.27
N LEU A 18 -19.92 1.06 0.39
CA LEU A 18 -20.10 1.23 -1.05
C LEU A 18 -21.42 0.58 -1.48
N ASP A 19 -22.21 1.27 -2.32
CA ASP A 19 -23.35 0.62 -2.95
C ASP A 19 -22.87 -0.46 -3.97
N SER A 20 -23.78 -1.31 -4.41
CA SER A 20 -23.46 -2.43 -5.30
C SER A 20 -22.86 -1.97 -6.64
N ILE A 21 -23.22 -0.79 -7.13
CA ILE A 21 -22.68 -0.22 -8.36
C ILE A 21 -21.26 0.27 -8.14
N ASP A 22 -20.99 0.96 -7.03
CA ASP A 22 -19.64 1.42 -6.66
C ASP A 22 -18.71 0.23 -6.43
N GLN A 23 -19.19 -0.84 -5.81
CA GLN A 23 -18.45 -2.10 -5.67
C GLN A 23 -18.11 -2.71 -7.03
N HIS A 24 -19.07 -2.72 -7.96
CA HIS A 24 -18.85 -3.24 -9.31
C HIS A 24 -17.83 -2.36 -10.08
N ILE A 25 -17.92 -1.03 -10.00
CA ILE A 25 -16.93 -0.11 -10.57
C ILE A 25 -15.54 -0.41 -10.01
N VAL A 26 -15.41 -0.54 -8.68
CA VAL A 26 -14.10 -0.85 -8.04
C VAL A 26 -13.56 -2.19 -8.51
N SER A 27 -14.39 -3.23 -8.58
CA SER A 27 -13.99 -4.57 -9.04
C SER A 27 -13.48 -4.56 -10.49
N GLU A 28 -14.17 -3.87 -11.39
CA GLU A 28 -13.74 -3.73 -12.79
C GLU A 28 -12.41 -2.99 -12.91
N LEU A 29 -12.23 -1.91 -12.14
CA LEU A 29 -11.00 -1.13 -12.15
C LEU A 29 -9.83 -1.83 -11.45
N GLN A 30 -10.08 -2.72 -10.50
CA GLN A 30 -9.05 -3.60 -9.95
C GLN A 30 -8.54 -4.60 -10.97
N SER A 31 -9.39 -5.03 -11.92
CA SER A 31 -9.02 -5.93 -13.00
C SER A 31 -8.31 -5.21 -14.14
N ASP A 32 -8.78 -4.03 -14.52
CA ASP A 32 -8.18 -3.17 -15.54
C ASP A 32 -8.36 -1.68 -15.18
N ALA A 33 -7.35 -1.07 -14.57
CA ALA A 33 -7.34 0.34 -14.19
C ALA A 33 -7.36 1.30 -15.41
N ARG A 34 -7.24 0.80 -16.64
CA ARG A 34 -7.25 1.60 -17.88
C ARG A 34 -8.55 1.47 -18.67
N LEU A 35 -9.58 0.84 -18.13
CA LEU A 35 -10.89 0.77 -18.75
C LEU A 35 -11.39 2.17 -19.12
N LYS A 36 -11.86 2.29 -20.34
CA LYS A 36 -12.52 3.52 -20.80
C LYS A 36 -13.85 3.69 -20.07
N ILE A 37 -14.18 4.92 -19.69
CA ILE A 37 -15.44 5.24 -18.96
C ILE A 37 -16.68 4.70 -19.68
N ALA A 38 -16.73 4.80 -21.01
CA ALA A 38 -17.86 4.29 -21.80
C ALA A 38 -17.99 2.75 -21.69
N GLU A 39 -16.88 2.03 -21.67
CA GLU A 39 -16.86 0.59 -21.50
C GLU A 39 -17.25 0.19 -20.09
N LEU A 40 -16.69 0.89 -19.08
CA LEU A 40 -17.05 0.69 -17.69
C LEU A 40 -18.55 0.93 -17.47
N GLY A 41 -19.10 2.01 -18.06
CA GLY A 41 -20.54 2.31 -18.01
C GLY A 41 -21.40 1.16 -18.55
N ARG A 42 -20.99 0.57 -19.67
CA ARG A 42 -21.69 -0.57 -20.26
C ARG A 42 -21.69 -1.78 -19.33
N ARG A 43 -20.57 -2.05 -18.65
CA ARG A 43 -20.43 -3.18 -17.72
C ARG A 43 -21.26 -3.02 -16.45
N VAL A 44 -21.31 -1.80 -15.91
CA VAL A 44 -22.05 -1.52 -14.66
C VAL A 44 -23.50 -1.04 -14.91
N GLY A 45 -23.96 -0.99 -16.16
CA GLY A 45 -25.33 -0.60 -16.52
C GLY A 45 -25.64 0.90 -16.36
N LEU A 46 -24.63 1.77 -16.49
CA LEU A 46 -24.77 3.22 -16.36
C LEU A 46 -24.29 3.98 -17.60
N SER A 47 -24.78 5.22 -17.74
CA SER A 47 -24.24 6.15 -18.74
C SER A 47 -22.81 6.58 -18.38
N ALA A 48 -22.00 6.92 -19.39
CA ALA A 48 -20.63 7.37 -19.17
C ALA A 48 -20.52 8.61 -18.23
N PRO A 49 -21.37 9.63 -18.31
CA PRO A 49 -21.37 10.72 -17.33
C PRO A 49 -21.64 10.24 -15.90
N ALA A 50 -22.62 9.34 -15.70
CA ALA A 50 -22.95 8.83 -14.37
C ALA A 50 -21.79 8.05 -13.75
N VAL A 51 -21.07 7.24 -14.55
CA VAL A 51 -19.87 6.55 -14.10
C VAL A 51 -18.75 7.54 -13.75
N ALA A 52 -18.54 8.55 -14.59
CA ALA A 52 -17.51 9.56 -14.35
C ALA A 52 -17.75 10.31 -13.03
N ASP A 53 -19.01 10.62 -12.71
CA ASP A 53 -19.36 11.28 -11.46
C ASP A 53 -19.13 10.37 -10.24
N ARG A 54 -19.49 9.09 -10.34
CA ARG A 54 -19.22 8.11 -9.28
C ARG A 54 -17.72 7.90 -9.06
N MET A 55 -16.94 7.74 -10.13
CA MET A 55 -15.49 7.61 -10.04
C MET A 55 -14.86 8.82 -9.35
N ARG A 56 -15.26 10.04 -9.73
CA ARG A 56 -14.77 11.28 -9.11
C ARG A 56 -15.07 11.30 -7.61
N ARG A 57 -16.26 10.88 -7.17
CA ARG A 57 -16.61 10.77 -5.76
C ARG A 57 -15.72 9.73 -5.06
N LEU A 58 -15.58 8.52 -5.61
CA LEU A 58 -14.73 7.47 -5.06
C LEU A 58 -13.26 7.91 -4.93
N GLU A 59 -12.75 8.72 -5.86
CA GLU A 59 -11.42 9.31 -5.79
C GLU A 59 -11.32 10.39 -4.70
N GLN A 60 -12.31 11.29 -4.62
CA GLN A 60 -12.38 12.34 -3.59
C GLN A 60 -12.47 11.77 -2.18
N ASP A 61 -13.28 10.73 -1.99
CA ASP A 61 -13.43 10.01 -0.73
C ASP A 61 -12.21 9.12 -0.44
N GLY A 62 -11.34 8.93 -1.44
CA GLY A 62 -10.10 8.15 -1.35
C GLY A 62 -10.31 6.65 -1.30
N VAL A 63 -11.43 6.20 -1.79
CA VAL A 63 -11.70 4.78 -2.06
C VAL A 63 -10.86 4.31 -3.24
N LEU A 64 -10.78 5.12 -4.29
CA LEU A 64 -9.95 4.86 -5.46
C LEU A 64 -8.71 5.75 -5.48
N SER A 65 -7.61 5.16 -5.92
CA SER A 65 -6.39 5.87 -6.29
C SER A 65 -5.64 5.08 -7.37
N TYR A 66 -4.95 5.77 -8.26
CA TYR A 66 -4.21 5.14 -9.35
C TYR A 66 -2.72 5.20 -9.05
N ARG A 67 -2.02 4.09 -9.26
CA ARG A 67 -0.59 3.97 -9.12
C ARG A 67 -0.04 3.11 -10.25
N THR A 68 1.09 3.53 -10.80
CA THR A 68 1.87 2.68 -11.71
C THR A 68 2.69 1.71 -10.89
N GLU A 69 2.53 0.42 -11.15
CA GLU A 69 3.39 -0.63 -10.62
C GLU A 69 4.53 -0.89 -11.61
N VAL A 70 5.75 -0.88 -11.12
CA VAL A 70 6.95 -1.14 -11.93
C VAL A 70 7.67 -2.34 -11.34
N ASN A 71 8.09 -3.27 -12.21
CA ASN A 71 8.91 -4.40 -11.78
C ASN A 71 10.27 -3.88 -11.26
N PRO A 72 10.61 -4.09 -9.98
CA PRO A 72 11.85 -3.59 -9.41
C PRO A 72 13.10 -4.08 -10.17
N ARG A 73 13.08 -5.31 -10.69
CA ARG A 73 14.19 -5.87 -11.47
C ARG A 73 14.45 -5.09 -12.76
N ALA A 74 13.41 -4.53 -13.38
CA ALA A 74 13.57 -3.68 -14.57
C ALA A 74 14.30 -2.36 -14.26
N LEU A 75 14.30 -1.95 -12.99
CA LEU A 75 15.05 -0.79 -12.48
C LEU A 75 16.40 -1.17 -11.87
N GLY A 76 16.80 -2.45 -11.96
CA GLY A 76 18.07 -2.95 -11.43
C GLY A 76 18.05 -3.36 -9.96
N TYR A 77 16.88 -3.34 -9.29
CA TYR A 77 16.73 -3.82 -7.92
C TYR A 77 16.51 -5.33 -7.92
N SER A 78 17.52 -6.10 -7.53
CA SER A 78 17.50 -7.57 -7.57
C SER A 78 17.15 -8.21 -6.22
N ILE A 79 17.26 -7.47 -5.12
CA ILE A 79 17.09 -7.95 -3.77
C ILE A 79 15.93 -7.22 -3.11
N CYS A 80 15.03 -7.98 -2.50
CA CYS A 80 14.02 -7.46 -1.58
C CYS A 80 14.39 -7.89 -0.16
N ALA A 81 14.46 -6.94 0.76
CA ALA A 81 14.74 -7.19 2.17
C ALA A 81 13.61 -6.67 3.05
N ILE A 82 13.36 -7.38 4.13
CA ILE A 82 12.50 -6.94 5.23
C ILE A 82 13.40 -6.62 6.41
N VAL A 83 13.32 -5.38 6.89
CA VAL A 83 14.05 -4.92 8.07
C VAL A 83 13.06 -4.58 9.15
N ARG A 84 13.22 -5.22 10.31
CA ARG A 84 12.46 -4.91 11.52
C ARG A 84 13.35 -4.12 12.45
N VAL A 85 12.79 -3.09 13.07
CA VAL A 85 13.52 -2.22 14.00
C VAL A 85 12.80 -2.16 15.34
N SER A 86 13.55 -2.44 16.40
CA SER A 86 13.11 -2.32 17.78
C SER A 86 13.88 -1.13 18.42
N PRO A 87 13.36 0.09 18.30
CA PRO A 87 14.04 1.29 18.81
C PRO A 87 13.93 1.40 20.32
N GLY A 88 14.88 2.10 20.92
CA GLY A 88 14.72 2.57 22.29
C GLY A 88 13.52 3.53 22.40
N SER A 89 12.94 3.66 23.60
CA SER A 89 11.74 4.47 23.85
C SER A 89 11.88 5.94 23.42
N ARG A 90 13.11 6.48 23.44
CA ARG A 90 13.42 7.87 23.03
C ARG A 90 13.50 8.04 21.51
N ASP A 91 13.78 6.96 20.77
CA ASP A 91 14.09 7.01 19.35
C ASP A 91 12.93 6.56 18.45
N ILE A 92 11.77 6.25 19.02
CA ILE A 92 10.58 5.82 18.29
C ILE A 92 10.27 6.76 17.10
N HIS A 93 10.38 8.08 17.29
CA HIS A 93 10.06 9.06 16.24
C HIS A 93 11.18 9.25 15.22
N VAL A 94 12.38 8.75 15.49
CA VAL A 94 13.54 8.88 14.59
C VAL A 94 13.41 7.93 13.42
N ILE A 95 12.98 6.69 13.67
CA ILE A 95 12.89 5.64 12.65
C ILE A 95 12.07 6.04 11.42
N PRO A 96 10.82 6.53 11.53
CA PRO A 96 10.05 6.89 10.34
C PRO A 96 10.62 8.11 9.60
N ARG A 97 11.37 8.98 10.26
CA ARG A 97 12.08 10.08 9.61
C ARG A 97 13.22 9.54 8.75
N LEU A 98 14.09 8.70 9.32
CA LEU A 98 15.19 8.07 8.58
C LEU A 98 14.67 7.24 7.41
N ALA A 99 13.60 6.46 7.62
CA ALA A 99 12.99 5.66 6.58
C ALA A 99 12.51 6.49 5.37
N ARG A 100 12.00 7.70 5.58
CA ARG A 100 11.58 8.60 4.48
C ARG A 100 12.75 9.15 3.67
N GLU A 101 13.92 9.26 4.27
CA GLU A 101 15.13 9.79 3.63
C GLU A 101 15.87 8.75 2.79
N ILE A 102 15.50 7.46 2.90
CA ILE A 102 16.17 6.34 2.22
C ILE A 102 15.28 5.89 1.06
N PRO A 103 15.66 6.16 -0.20
CA PRO A 103 14.84 5.83 -1.37
C PRO A 103 14.56 4.34 -1.53
N GLU A 104 15.49 3.49 -1.06
CA GLU A 104 15.38 2.03 -1.08
C GLU A 104 14.28 1.52 -0.15
N VAL A 105 13.88 2.29 0.88
CA VAL A 105 12.76 1.97 1.76
C VAL A 105 11.46 2.34 1.06
N THR A 106 10.78 1.36 0.52
CA THR A 106 9.51 1.55 -0.21
C THR A 106 8.28 1.51 0.69
N GLU A 107 8.39 0.85 1.83
CA GLU A 107 7.31 0.71 2.81
C GLU A 107 7.89 0.75 4.22
N CYS A 108 7.20 1.45 5.12
CA CYS A 108 7.53 1.48 6.54
C CYS A 108 6.23 1.49 7.35
N TYR A 109 6.07 0.49 8.21
CA TYR A 109 4.90 0.33 9.07
C TYR A 109 5.30 0.37 10.54
N ARG A 110 4.48 1.05 11.34
CA ARG A 110 4.53 0.87 12.79
C ARG A 110 3.67 -0.33 13.15
N ILE A 111 4.25 -1.29 13.81
CA ILE A 111 3.60 -2.56 14.16
C ILE A 111 3.53 -2.74 15.67
N THR A 112 2.66 -3.64 16.12
CA THR A 112 2.60 -4.13 17.50
C THR A 112 3.51 -5.34 17.64
N GLY A 113 3.97 -5.61 18.86
CA GLY A 113 4.86 -6.73 19.19
C GLY A 113 6.24 -6.27 19.65
N GLU A 114 7.22 -7.16 19.60
CA GLU A 114 8.60 -6.87 20.04
C GLU A 114 9.31 -5.84 19.16
N ASP A 115 9.06 -5.91 17.85
CA ASP A 115 9.59 -4.94 16.88
C ASP A 115 8.55 -3.83 16.68
N CYS A 116 8.98 -2.55 16.79
CA CYS A 116 8.06 -1.43 16.63
C CYS A 116 7.84 -1.04 15.17
N TYR A 117 8.79 -1.36 14.30
CA TYR A 117 8.76 -1.00 12.88
C TYR A 117 9.10 -2.19 11.98
N PHE A 118 8.39 -2.25 10.88
CA PHE A 118 8.61 -3.17 9.77
C PHE A 118 8.84 -2.33 8.52
N MET A 119 9.93 -2.57 7.81
CA MET A 119 10.28 -1.87 6.59
C MET A 119 10.55 -2.86 5.47
N LYS A 120 10.14 -2.51 4.26
CA LYS A 120 10.45 -3.24 3.03
C LYS A 120 11.38 -2.40 2.17
N LEU A 121 12.48 -3.00 1.76
CA LEU A 121 13.53 -2.36 0.97
C LEU A 121 13.74 -3.12 -0.33
N TYR A 122 14.13 -2.37 -1.37
CA TYR A 122 14.66 -2.95 -2.59
C TYR A 122 16.09 -2.46 -2.80
N LEU A 123 17.02 -3.41 -3.03
CA LEU A 123 18.45 -3.17 -3.14
C LEU A 123 18.96 -3.69 -4.49
N ARG A 124 19.99 -3.04 -5.04
CA ARG A 124 20.66 -3.49 -6.25
C ARG A 124 21.61 -4.63 -5.95
N THR A 125 22.40 -4.48 -4.88
CA THR A 125 23.37 -5.44 -4.37
C THR A 125 23.16 -5.67 -2.88
N ILE A 126 23.77 -6.71 -2.34
CA ILE A 126 23.71 -6.98 -0.90
C ILE A 126 24.55 -5.94 -0.12
N ASP A 127 25.55 -5.38 -0.73
CA ASP A 127 26.45 -4.39 -0.11
C ASP A 127 25.73 -3.06 0.16
N ASP A 128 24.62 -2.79 -0.56
CA ASP A 128 23.78 -1.61 -0.31
C ASP A 128 23.04 -1.68 1.04
N LEU A 129 22.96 -2.86 1.65
CA LEU A 129 22.22 -3.07 2.89
C LEU A 129 22.93 -2.48 4.10
N GLU A 130 24.25 -2.69 4.22
CA GLU A 130 25.02 -2.29 5.40
C GLU A 130 24.92 -0.78 5.68
N PRO A 131 25.14 0.12 4.70
CA PRO A 131 25.01 1.56 4.94
C PRO A 131 23.60 2.00 5.37
N ILE A 132 22.59 1.25 4.94
CA ILE A 132 21.20 1.52 5.36
C ILE A 132 20.98 1.10 6.81
N LEU A 133 21.46 -0.09 7.19
CA LEU A 133 21.35 -0.59 8.56
C LEU A 133 22.12 0.29 9.56
N ASP A 134 23.28 0.79 9.18
CA ASP A 134 24.10 1.67 10.01
C ASP A 134 23.39 2.97 10.39
N ARG A 135 22.46 3.44 9.56
CA ARG A 135 21.62 4.61 9.89
C ARG A 135 20.63 4.31 11.02
N PHE A 136 20.21 3.06 11.18
CA PHE A 136 19.25 2.65 12.21
C PHE A 136 19.94 2.10 13.47
N ALA A 137 21.13 1.54 13.35
CA ALA A 137 21.87 0.90 14.43
C ALA A 137 22.03 1.75 15.70
N PRO A 138 22.27 3.08 15.63
CA PRO A 138 22.37 3.92 16.83
C PRO A 138 21.04 4.08 17.59
N HIS A 139 19.91 3.78 16.94
CA HIS A 139 18.56 4.04 17.45
C HIS A 139 17.85 2.77 17.95
N GLY A 140 18.37 1.59 17.67
CA GLY A 140 17.78 0.35 18.13
C GLY A 140 18.30 -0.89 17.43
N ARG A 141 17.83 -2.03 17.89
CA ARG A 141 18.17 -3.33 17.29
C ARG A 141 17.47 -3.47 15.95
N THR A 142 18.21 -3.93 14.94
CA THR A 142 17.68 -4.29 13.64
C THR A 142 17.70 -5.80 13.43
N THR A 143 16.70 -6.32 12.73
CA THR A 143 16.65 -7.71 12.28
C THR A 143 16.28 -7.72 10.82
N THR A 144 17.14 -8.29 9.97
CA THR A 144 16.98 -8.31 8.52
C THR A 144 16.66 -9.72 8.02
N SER A 145 15.74 -9.80 7.07
CA SER A 145 15.40 -11.03 6.35
C SER A 145 15.40 -10.72 4.85
N ILE A 146 16.12 -11.51 4.07
CA ILE A 146 16.09 -11.43 2.61
C ILE A 146 14.89 -12.24 2.11
N VAL A 147 14.08 -11.63 1.26
CA VAL A 147 12.91 -12.29 0.67
C VAL A 147 13.38 -13.25 -0.42
N HIS A 148 13.23 -14.53 -0.17
CA HIS A 148 13.61 -15.57 -1.12
C HIS A 148 12.54 -15.75 -2.21
N SER A 149 11.27 -15.73 -1.85
CA SER A 149 10.13 -15.86 -2.77
C SER A 149 8.89 -15.16 -2.23
N ALA A 150 7.93 -14.87 -3.09
CA ALA A 150 6.62 -14.36 -2.73
C ALA A 150 5.55 -15.34 -3.24
N PRO A 151 5.19 -16.38 -2.46
CA PRO A 151 4.16 -17.35 -2.86
C PRO A 151 2.81 -16.70 -3.13
N VAL A 152 2.53 -15.60 -2.44
CA VAL A 152 1.38 -14.74 -2.70
C VAL A 152 1.92 -13.34 -2.98
N PRO A 153 2.05 -12.92 -4.24
CA PRO A 153 2.41 -11.55 -4.57
C PRO A 153 1.30 -10.57 -4.14
N PRO A 154 1.60 -9.27 -4.06
CA PRO A 154 0.57 -8.27 -3.82
C PRO A 154 -0.59 -8.45 -4.79
N ARG A 155 -1.79 -8.46 -4.26
CA ARG A 155 -3.03 -8.59 -5.02
C ARG A 155 -4.10 -7.64 -4.49
N PRO A 156 -5.09 -7.25 -5.30
CA PRO A 156 -6.21 -6.44 -4.85
C PRO A 156 -6.97 -7.09 -3.71
N LEU A 157 -7.54 -6.27 -2.83
CA LEU A 157 -8.48 -6.76 -1.83
C LEU A 157 -9.78 -7.20 -2.53
N PRO A 158 -10.40 -8.30 -2.10
CA PRO A 158 -11.71 -8.68 -2.61
C PRO A 158 -12.73 -7.57 -2.32
N VAL A 159 -13.54 -7.26 -3.31
CA VAL A 159 -14.70 -6.39 -3.15
C VAL A 159 -15.88 -7.30 -2.82
N PHE A 160 -16.33 -7.27 -1.58
CA PHE A 160 -17.49 -8.05 -1.14
C PHE A 160 -18.69 -7.12 -0.95
N ASP A 161 -19.88 -7.65 -1.20
CA ASP A 161 -21.07 -7.05 -0.64
C ASP A 161 -20.94 -7.05 0.89
N PRO A 162 -21.25 -5.95 1.60
CA PRO A 162 -21.32 -6.01 3.05
C PRO A 162 -22.29 -7.14 3.40
N PRO A 163 -21.98 -7.94 4.45
CA PRO A 163 -22.90 -9.01 4.87
C PRO A 163 -24.26 -8.37 5.00
N GLY A 164 -25.18 -8.83 4.14
CA GLY A 164 -26.53 -8.29 4.10
C GLY A 164 -27.06 -8.30 5.52
N ASN A 165 -27.65 -7.20 5.98
CA ASN A 165 -28.52 -7.20 7.13
C ASN A 165 -29.60 -8.22 6.79
N GLY A 166 -29.35 -9.46 7.18
CA GLY A 166 -30.35 -10.52 7.12
C GLY A 166 -31.54 -10.06 7.94
N GLY A 167 -32.60 -9.69 7.24
CA GLY A 167 -33.90 -9.44 7.84
C GLY A 167 -34.49 -10.70 8.47
#